data_0abfa10faa4401cf496ca88795a60932
#
_entry.id   0abfa10faa4401cf496ca88795a60932
#
_cell.length_a   1.000
_cell.length_b   1.000
_cell.length_c   1.000
_cell.angle_alpha   90.00
_cell.angle_beta   90.00
_cell.angle_gamma   90.00
#
_symmetry.space_group_name_H-M   'P 1'
#
loop_
_entity.id
_entity.type
_entity.pdbx_description
1 polymer ?
#
loop_
_entity_poly.entity_id
_entity_poly.type
_entity_poly.pdbx_seq_one_letter_code
_entity_poly.pdbx_strand_id
1 'polypeptide(L)'
;MELVYTELHRLASGYMRRERSEHTLQPSALINEAYLRLIGQDAPPFQSRTHFYVTAAQVMRRILIDHARARSAEKRGAALRPVPFEDALALVQDNAEHLLELDIALDRLGRLDNRQRQIVELRFFAGLSVEETAQTLGISDKTVKRDWAMARAWLEGELRRAR
;
A
#
# COMPACT_ATOMS: atom_id res chain seq x y z
N MET A 1 -22.87 -4.95 4.90
CA MET A 1 -21.88 -6.03 4.75
C MET A 1 -21.48 -6.21 3.29
N GLU A 2 -22.39 -6.35 2.36
CA GLU A 2 -22.08 -6.47 0.93
C GLU A 2 -21.29 -5.27 0.36
N LEU A 3 -21.62 -4.05 0.78
CA LEU A 3 -20.92 -2.85 0.32
C LEU A 3 -19.44 -2.84 0.70
N VAL A 4 -19.10 -3.27 1.91
CA VAL A 4 -17.70 -3.34 2.37
C VAL A 4 -16.92 -4.38 1.59
N TYR A 5 -17.49 -5.57 1.37
CA TYR A 5 -16.85 -6.61 0.60
C TYR A 5 -16.63 -6.19 -0.86
N THR A 6 -17.64 -5.59 -1.48
CA THR A 6 -17.55 -5.07 -2.86
C THR A 6 -16.47 -4.00 -2.99
N GLU A 7 -16.39 -3.11 -2.01
CA GLU A 7 -15.39 -2.03 -2.02
C GLU A 7 -13.99 -2.58 -1.79
N LEU A 8 -13.80 -3.52 -0.88
CA LEU A 8 -12.52 -4.22 -0.68
C LEU A 8 -12.11 -4.99 -1.93
N HIS A 9 -13.06 -5.64 -2.60
CA HIS A 9 -12.80 -6.32 -3.86
C HIS A 9 -12.30 -5.35 -4.93
N ARG A 10 -12.93 -4.18 -5.05
CA ARG A 10 -12.51 -3.13 -5.97
C ARG A 10 -11.09 -2.65 -5.67
N LEU A 11 -10.77 -2.37 -4.41
CA LEU A 11 -9.45 -1.93 -3.97
C LEU A 11 -8.38 -3.00 -4.25
N ALA A 12 -8.61 -4.23 -3.85
CA ALA A 12 -7.69 -5.33 -4.08
C ALA A 12 -7.51 -5.63 -5.57
N SER A 13 -8.57 -5.57 -6.38
CA SER A 13 -8.49 -5.72 -7.82
C SER A 13 -7.71 -4.58 -8.48
N GLY A 14 -7.83 -3.35 -7.98
CA GLY A 14 -7.04 -2.20 -8.41
C GLY A 14 -5.56 -2.38 -8.12
N TYR A 15 -5.22 -2.89 -6.95
CA TYR A 15 -3.85 -3.26 -6.58
C TYR A 15 -3.30 -4.37 -7.48
N MET A 16 -4.02 -5.47 -7.61
CA MET A 16 -3.59 -6.68 -8.32
C MET A 16 -3.52 -6.49 -9.85
N ARG A 17 -4.23 -5.53 -10.44
CA ARG A 17 -4.08 -5.19 -11.88
C ARG A 17 -2.69 -4.67 -12.25
N ARG A 18 -1.94 -4.17 -11.27
CA ARG A 18 -0.56 -3.71 -11.45
C ARG A 18 0.46 -4.84 -11.29
N GLU A 19 0.02 -6.01 -10.89
CA GLU A 19 0.86 -7.17 -10.62
C GLU A 19 0.91 -8.14 -11.80
N ARG A 20 2.07 -8.78 -11.97
CA ARG A 20 2.25 -9.87 -12.93
C ARG A 20 1.62 -11.17 -12.39
N SER A 21 1.24 -12.04 -13.30
CA SER A 21 0.50 -13.29 -13.06
C SER A 21 1.18 -14.35 -12.18
N GLU A 22 2.38 -14.08 -11.65
CA GLU A 22 3.18 -15.06 -10.90
C GLU A 22 3.09 -14.91 -9.37
N HIS A 23 2.13 -14.13 -8.86
CA HIS A 23 2.01 -13.90 -7.42
C HIS A 23 1.44 -15.11 -6.66
N THR A 24 2.06 -15.41 -5.52
CA THR A 24 1.58 -16.42 -4.57
C THR A 24 0.33 -15.99 -3.81
N LEU A 25 0.04 -14.68 -3.74
CA LEU A 25 -1.15 -14.15 -3.11
C LEU A 25 -2.22 -13.83 -4.15
N GLN A 26 -3.28 -14.62 -4.15
CA GLN A 26 -4.45 -14.37 -5.00
C GLN A 26 -5.24 -13.14 -4.52
N PRO A 27 -5.86 -12.34 -5.43
CA PRO A 27 -6.71 -11.22 -5.03
C PRO A 27 -7.79 -11.59 -4.03
N SER A 28 -8.44 -12.72 -4.21
CA SER A 28 -9.47 -13.24 -3.31
C SER A 28 -8.93 -13.51 -1.91
N ALA A 29 -7.71 -14.01 -1.78
CA ALA A 29 -7.08 -14.26 -0.48
C ALA A 29 -6.79 -12.93 0.25
N LEU A 30 -6.27 -11.92 -0.45
CA LEU A 30 -6.05 -10.59 0.10
C LEU A 30 -7.36 -9.95 0.58
N ILE A 31 -8.41 -10.05 -0.22
CA ILE A 31 -9.74 -9.53 0.11
C ILE A 31 -10.30 -10.21 1.37
N ASN A 32 -10.26 -11.52 1.41
CA ASN A 32 -10.79 -12.28 2.54
C ASN A 32 -10.03 -11.96 3.83
N GLU A 33 -8.72 -11.88 3.79
CA GLU A 33 -7.91 -11.55 4.94
C GLU A 33 -8.15 -10.09 5.40
N ALA A 34 -8.24 -9.14 4.46
CA ALA A 34 -8.57 -7.75 4.76
C ALA A 34 -9.98 -7.62 5.37
N TYR A 35 -10.95 -8.32 4.80
CA TYR A 35 -12.33 -8.36 5.29
C TYR A 35 -12.39 -8.86 6.74
N LEU A 36 -11.73 -9.97 7.04
CA LEU A 36 -11.70 -10.54 8.40
C LEU A 36 -11.05 -9.58 9.41
N ARG A 37 -10.01 -8.87 9.02
CA ARG A 37 -9.34 -7.87 9.88
C ARG A 37 -10.18 -6.60 10.08
N LEU A 38 -10.93 -6.18 9.07
CA LEU A 38 -11.75 -4.95 9.13
C LEU A 38 -13.08 -5.15 9.84
N ILE A 39 -13.64 -6.38 9.83
CA ILE A 39 -14.96 -6.71 10.39
C ILE A 39 -14.86 -7.61 11.61
N GLY A 40 -13.65 -7.87 12.11
CA GLY A 40 -13.44 -8.67 13.32
C GLY A 40 -14.37 -8.21 14.48
N GLN A 41 -14.74 -9.14 15.37
CA GLN A 41 -15.75 -8.93 16.42
C GLN A 41 -15.48 -7.71 17.31
N ASP A 42 -14.22 -7.28 17.40
CA ASP A 42 -13.79 -6.14 18.22
C ASP A 42 -13.48 -4.87 17.38
N ALA A 43 -13.78 -4.88 16.08
CA ALA A 43 -13.52 -3.72 15.23
C ALA A 43 -14.54 -2.60 15.51
N PRO A 44 -14.10 -1.39 15.86
CA PRO A 44 -15.02 -0.28 16.03
C PRO A 44 -15.70 0.06 14.69
N PRO A 45 -16.95 0.54 14.71
CA PRO A 45 -17.64 0.93 13.48
C PRO A 45 -16.89 2.06 12.77
N PHE A 46 -16.88 2.01 11.44
CA PHE A 46 -16.27 3.08 10.65
C PHE A 46 -17.07 4.38 10.81
N GLN A 47 -16.37 5.44 11.20
CA GLN A 47 -16.99 6.75 11.44
C GLN A 47 -17.36 7.49 10.15
N SER A 48 -16.66 7.18 9.05
CA SER A 48 -16.85 7.81 7.76
C SER A 48 -16.30 6.94 6.63
N ARG A 49 -16.67 7.29 5.40
CA ARG A 49 -16.11 6.69 4.19
C ARG A 49 -14.58 6.88 4.10
N THR A 50 -14.10 8.06 4.47
CA THR A 50 -12.67 8.36 4.56
C THR A 50 -11.97 7.44 5.56
N HIS A 51 -12.53 7.28 6.75
CA HIS A 51 -11.99 6.38 7.77
C HIS A 51 -11.90 4.94 7.25
N PHE A 52 -12.91 4.48 6.54
CA PHE A 52 -12.90 3.16 5.91
C PHE A 52 -11.73 2.99 4.92
N TYR A 53 -11.57 3.91 3.97
CA TYR A 53 -10.52 3.80 2.95
C TYR A 53 -9.11 3.89 3.55
N VAL A 54 -8.87 4.81 4.47
CA VAL A 54 -7.59 4.94 5.15
C VAL A 54 -7.24 3.68 5.94
N THR A 55 -8.21 3.15 6.68
CA THR A 55 -8.02 1.90 7.45
C THR A 55 -7.80 0.71 6.53
N ALA A 56 -8.57 0.59 5.46
CA ALA A 56 -8.41 -0.48 4.48
C ALA A 56 -7.02 -0.47 3.82
N ALA A 57 -6.52 0.70 3.45
CA ALA A 57 -5.18 0.86 2.89
C ALA A 57 -4.09 0.40 3.87
N GLN A 58 -4.22 0.75 5.15
CA GLN A 58 -3.29 0.31 6.20
C GLN A 58 -3.35 -1.20 6.44
N VAL A 59 -4.54 -1.77 6.44
CA VAL A 59 -4.73 -3.23 6.59
C VAL A 59 -4.11 -3.97 5.41
N MET A 60 -4.36 -3.53 4.19
CA MET A 60 -3.75 -4.11 2.98
C MET A 60 -2.23 -4.01 3.01
N ARG A 61 -1.67 -2.87 3.43
CA ARG A 61 -0.23 -2.71 3.64
C ARG A 61 0.30 -3.77 4.60
N ARG A 62 -0.32 -3.94 5.77
CA ARG A 62 0.10 -4.94 6.77
C ARG A 62 0.07 -6.36 6.23
N ILE A 63 -1.00 -6.74 5.53
CA ILE A 63 -1.12 -8.07 4.95
C ILE A 63 0.02 -8.34 3.96
N LEU A 64 0.28 -7.39 3.08
CA LEU A 64 1.35 -7.52 2.08
C LEU A 64 2.74 -7.57 2.73
N ILE A 65 2.96 -6.80 3.79
CA ILE A 65 4.21 -6.84 4.56
C ILE A 65 4.38 -8.19 5.28
N ASP A 66 3.33 -8.72 5.88
CA ASP A 66 3.37 -10.03 6.53
C ASP A 66 3.71 -11.15 5.52
N HIS A 67 3.12 -11.10 4.32
CA HIS A 67 3.48 -12.01 3.22
C HIS A 67 4.92 -11.82 2.75
N ALA A 68 5.38 -10.58 2.64
CA ALA A 68 6.76 -10.27 2.25
C ALA A 68 7.77 -10.80 3.28
N ARG A 69 7.49 -10.69 4.57
CA ARG A 69 8.33 -11.26 5.63
C ARG A 69 8.43 -12.77 5.55
N ALA A 70 7.32 -13.45 5.30
CA ALA A 70 7.30 -14.90 5.14
C ALA A 70 8.12 -15.33 3.92
N ARG A 71 7.97 -14.66 2.79
CA ARG A 71 8.75 -14.94 1.56
C ARG A 71 10.23 -14.63 1.71
N SER A 72 10.59 -13.55 2.39
CA SER A 72 12.00 -13.17 2.64
C SER A 72 12.71 -14.19 3.53
N ALA A 73 12.00 -14.78 4.49
CA ALA A 73 12.55 -15.85 5.33
C ALA A 73 12.91 -17.11 4.53
N GLU A 74 12.17 -17.39 3.43
CA GLU A 74 12.41 -18.54 2.54
C GLU A 74 13.54 -18.32 1.54
N LYS A 75 13.84 -17.06 1.17
CA LYS A 75 14.76 -16.70 0.07
C LYS A 75 16.02 -15.95 0.54
N ARG A 76 16.63 -16.30 1.63
CA ARG A 76 17.89 -15.66 2.07
C ARG A 76 19.00 -15.81 1.03
N GLY A 77 19.47 -14.69 0.44
CA GLY A 77 20.69 -14.65 -0.37
C GLY A 77 20.63 -13.97 -1.74
N ALA A 78 19.50 -13.40 -2.17
CA ALA A 78 19.42 -12.67 -3.44
C ALA A 78 20.00 -11.26 -3.30
N ALA A 79 20.99 -10.90 -4.15
CA ALA A 79 21.53 -9.54 -4.21
C ALA A 79 20.54 -8.58 -4.87
N LEU A 80 20.27 -7.45 -4.20
CA LEU A 80 19.37 -6.41 -4.69
C LEU A 80 20.14 -5.43 -5.59
N ARG A 81 19.58 -5.10 -6.75
CA ARG A 81 20.10 -4.06 -7.62
C ARG A 81 19.33 -2.74 -7.39
N PRO A 82 20.03 -1.56 -7.36
CA PRO A 82 19.35 -0.27 -7.33
C PRO A 82 18.50 -0.09 -8.59
N VAL A 83 17.25 0.37 -8.44
CA VAL A 83 16.34 0.64 -9.55
C VAL A 83 15.63 1.97 -9.33
N PRO A 84 15.23 2.69 -10.42
CA PRO A 84 14.38 3.88 -10.30
C PRO A 84 13.08 3.58 -9.54
N PHE A 85 12.53 4.59 -8.86
CA PHE A 85 11.35 4.40 -8.01
C PHE A 85 10.13 3.87 -8.78
N GLU A 86 9.92 4.28 -10.01
CA GLU A 86 8.81 3.79 -10.85
C GLU A 86 8.97 2.31 -11.21
N ASP A 87 10.19 1.92 -11.52
CA ASP A 87 10.54 0.51 -11.71
C ASP A 87 10.58 -0.22 -10.37
N ALA A 88 10.96 0.48 -9.27
CA ALA A 88 10.90 -0.09 -7.93
C ALA A 88 9.47 -0.37 -7.47
N LEU A 89 8.49 0.46 -7.83
CA LEU A 89 7.07 0.17 -7.56
C LEU A 89 6.61 -1.12 -8.26
N ALA A 90 7.09 -1.37 -9.47
CA ALA A 90 6.83 -2.62 -10.17
C ALA A 90 7.60 -3.81 -9.57
N LEU A 91 8.87 -3.59 -9.15
CA LEU A 91 9.74 -4.61 -8.57
C LEU A 91 9.50 -4.87 -7.09
N VAL A 92 8.97 -3.90 -6.35
CA VAL A 92 8.54 -4.07 -4.95
C VAL A 92 7.45 -5.14 -4.87
N GLN A 93 6.64 -5.25 -5.91
CA GLN A 93 5.65 -6.31 -6.03
C GLN A 93 6.30 -7.69 -6.20
N ASP A 94 7.43 -7.77 -6.89
CA ASP A 94 8.15 -9.01 -7.13
C ASP A 94 9.22 -9.33 -6.06
N ASN A 95 9.60 -8.35 -5.22
CA ASN A 95 10.68 -8.50 -4.25
C ASN A 95 10.23 -8.12 -2.83
N ALA A 96 10.12 -9.14 -2.00
CA ALA A 96 9.73 -9.01 -0.60
C ALA A 96 10.62 -8.06 0.21
N GLU A 97 11.93 -8.03 -0.06
CA GLU A 97 12.87 -7.17 0.67
C GLU A 97 12.67 -5.69 0.35
N HIS A 98 12.41 -5.34 -0.91
CA HIS A 98 12.08 -3.97 -1.30
C HIS A 98 10.77 -3.49 -0.64
N LEU A 99 9.80 -4.37 -0.51
CA LEU A 99 8.55 -4.05 0.18
C LEU A 99 8.77 -3.79 1.66
N LEU A 100 9.66 -4.55 2.32
CA LEU A 100 10.04 -4.32 3.72
C LEU A 100 10.80 -3.01 3.90
N GLU A 101 11.72 -2.66 2.99
CA GLU A 101 12.42 -1.37 2.99
C GLU A 101 11.43 -0.20 2.80
N LEU A 102 10.48 -0.36 1.89
CA LEU A 102 9.42 0.64 1.66
C LEU A 102 8.54 0.83 2.90
N ASP A 103 8.20 -0.24 3.61
CA ASP A 103 7.43 -0.19 4.84
C ASP A 103 8.12 0.67 5.91
N ILE A 104 9.41 0.46 6.12
CA ILE A 104 10.23 1.23 7.04
C ILE A 104 10.28 2.72 6.63
N ALA A 105 10.49 2.97 5.35
CA ALA A 105 10.53 4.33 4.81
C ALA A 105 9.19 5.05 4.96
N LEU A 106 8.07 4.36 4.75
CA LEU A 106 6.72 4.91 4.95
C LEU A 106 6.44 5.26 6.41
N ASP A 107 6.91 4.48 7.36
CA ASP A 107 6.79 4.82 8.78
C ASP A 107 7.57 6.08 9.12
N ARG A 108 8.76 6.26 8.56
CA ARG A 108 9.54 7.49 8.71
C ARG A 108 8.84 8.68 8.05
N LEU A 109 8.33 8.51 6.84
CA LEU A 109 7.57 9.55 6.14
C LEU A 109 6.36 9.99 6.96
N GLY A 110 5.63 9.05 7.54
CA GLY A 110 4.46 9.34 8.37
C GLY A 110 4.75 10.21 9.60
N ARG A 111 5.98 10.15 10.12
CA ARG A 111 6.42 11.02 11.21
C ARG A 111 6.75 12.43 10.75
N LEU A 112 7.15 12.59 9.50
CA LEU A 112 7.46 13.88 8.88
C LEU A 112 6.22 14.54 8.28
N ASP A 113 5.45 13.79 7.52
CA ASP A 113 4.24 14.24 6.85
C ASP A 113 3.24 13.08 6.71
N ASN A 114 2.28 13.02 7.64
CA ASN A 114 1.29 11.96 7.68
C ASN A 114 0.37 11.97 6.45
N ARG A 115 0.07 13.14 5.88
CA ARG A 115 -0.75 13.24 4.68
C ARG A 115 -0.05 12.62 3.47
N GLN A 116 1.23 12.87 3.28
CA GLN A 116 2.02 12.24 2.23
C GLN A 116 2.05 10.72 2.37
N ARG A 117 2.23 10.21 3.59
CA ARG A 117 2.13 8.76 3.86
C ARG A 117 0.75 8.21 3.48
N GLN A 118 -0.33 8.86 3.88
CA GLN A 118 -1.69 8.44 3.55
C GLN A 118 -1.93 8.43 2.02
N ILE A 119 -1.44 9.42 1.31
CA ILE A 119 -1.53 9.46 -0.16
C ILE A 119 -0.82 8.25 -0.78
N VAL A 120 0.36 7.91 -0.30
CA VAL A 120 1.09 6.72 -0.80
C VAL A 120 0.32 5.45 -0.47
N GLU A 121 -0.18 5.29 0.74
CA GLU A 121 -0.96 4.12 1.14
C GLU A 121 -2.23 3.97 0.31
N LEU A 122 -2.99 5.02 0.11
CA LEU A 122 -4.24 5.00 -0.68
C LEU A 122 -3.97 4.69 -2.16
N ARG A 123 -2.95 5.29 -2.74
CA ARG A 123 -2.64 5.09 -4.15
C ARG A 123 -1.91 3.79 -4.44
N PHE A 124 -0.93 3.45 -3.63
CA PHE A 124 -0.10 2.26 -3.85
C PHE A 124 -0.75 0.98 -3.32
N PHE A 125 -1.18 0.96 -2.07
CA PHE A 125 -1.73 -0.26 -1.46
C PHE A 125 -3.23 -0.45 -1.74
N ALA A 126 -4.02 0.60 -1.72
CA ALA A 126 -5.44 0.52 -2.02
C ALA A 126 -5.78 0.72 -3.51
N GLY A 127 -4.84 1.18 -4.32
CA GLY A 127 -5.04 1.34 -5.77
C GLY A 127 -5.98 2.47 -6.18
N LEU A 128 -6.17 3.48 -5.33
CA LEU A 128 -7.01 4.63 -5.64
C LEU A 128 -6.37 5.54 -6.71
N SER A 129 -7.21 6.12 -7.55
CA SER A 129 -6.80 7.18 -8.48
C SER A 129 -6.46 8.48 -7.75
N VAL A 130 -5.90 9.46 -8.48
CA VAL A 130 -5.69 10.82 -7.94
C VAL A 130 -7.01 11.42 -7.48
N GLU A 131 -8.05 11.32 -8.29
CA GLU A 131 -9.38 11.84 -8.02
C GLU A 131 -10.02 11.18 -6.80
N GLU A 132 -9.97 9.87 -6.71
CA GLU A 132 -10.48 9.10 -5.58
C GLU A 132 -9.73 9.41 -4.29
N THR A 133 -8.41 9.56 -4.36
CA THR A 133 -7.57 9.95 -3.22
C THR A 133 -7.91 11.35 -2.74
N ALA A 134 -8.07 12.30 -3.68
CA ALA A 134 -8.47 13.67 -3.39
C ALA A 134 -9.82 13.74 -2.67
N GLN A 135 -10.80 13.01 -3.18
CA GLN A 135 -12.12 12.91 -2.55
C GLN A 135 -12.05 12.29 -1.15
N THR A 136 -11.27 11.23 -0.99
CA THR A 136 -11.11 10.54 0.29
C THR A 136 -10.51 11.46 1.35
N LEU A 137 -9.48 12.21 1.00
CA LEU A 137 -8.77 13.08 1.94
C LEU A 137 -9.36 14.51 2.04
N GLY A 138 -10.33 14.86 1.21
CA GLY A 138 -10.91 16.20 1.19
C GLY A 138 -9.94 17.28 0.73
N ILE A 139 -9.08 16.97 -0.24
CA ILE A 139 -8.08 17.87 -0.82
C ILE A 139 -8.23 17.92 -2.34
N SER A 140 -7.54 18.86 -2.99
CA SER A 140 -7.59 18.99 -4.45
C SER A 140 -6.72 17.94 -5.14
N ASP A 141 -7.05 17.60 -6.38
CA ASP A 141 -6.24 16.74 -7.25
C ASP A 141 -4.80 17.29 -7.40
N LYS A 142 -4.69 18.60 -7.51
CA LYS A 142 -3.39 19.28 -7.59
C LYS A 142 -2.53 19.02 -6.34
N THR A 143 -3.13 19.08 -5.17
CA THR A 143 -2.46 18.79 -3.90
C THR A 143 -2.02 17.33 -3.85
N VAL A 144 -2.88 16.39 -4.27
CA VAL A 144 -2.51 14.96 -4.34
C VAL A 144 -1.33 14.75 -5.26
N LYS A 145 -1.34 15.32 -6.45
CA LYS A 145 -0.23 15.20 -7.43
C LYS A 145 1.08 15.76 -6.88
N ARG A 146 1.02 16.93 -6.26
CA ARG A 146 2.21 17.55 -5.63
C ARG A 146 2.77 16.71 -4.50
N ASP A 147 1.92 16.33 -3.57
CA ASP A 147 2.33 15.56 -2.39
C ASP A 147 2.78 14.15 -2.77
N TRP A 148 2.18 13.54 -3.80
CA TRP A 148 2.65 12.28 -4.37
C TRP A 148 4.06 12.41 -4.95
N ALA A 149 4.32 13.46 -5.73
CA ALA A 149 5.64 13.69 -6.31
C ALA A 149 6.71 13.94 -5.23
N MET A 150 6.37 14.68 -4.17
CA MET A 150 7.27 14.94 -3.03
C MET A 150 7.53 13.65 -2.23
N ALA A 151 6.50 12.90 -1.92
CA ALA A 151 6.61 11.63 -1.20
C ALA A 151 7.47 10.64 -1.98
N ARG A 152 7.26 10.54 -3.29
CA ARG A 152 8.01 9.67 -4.19
C ARG A 152 9.49 10.01 -4.22
N ALA A 153 9.83 11.29 -4.36
CA ALA A 153 11.23 11.75 -4.36
C ALA A 153 11.92 11.47 -3.01
N TRP A 154 11.20 11.70 -1.90
CA TRP A 154 11.72 11.42 -0.57
C TRP A 154 11.94 9.92 -0.33
N LEU A 155 10.96 9.09 -0.68
CA LEU A 155 11.05 7.63 -0.55
C LEU A 155 12.18 7.05 -1.41
N GLU A 156 12.35 7.54 -2.62
CA GLU A 156 13.47 7.14 -3.48
C GLU A 156 14.82 7.45 -2.83
N GLY A 157 14.96 8.62 -2.21
CA GLY A 157 16.16 9.00 -1.46
C GLY A 157 16.42 8.08 -0.26
N GLU A 158 15.37 7.75 0.50
CA GLU A 158 15.48 6.83 1.65
C GLU A 158 15.85 5.41 1.23
N LEU A 159 15.25 4.89 0.18
CA LEU A 159 15.54 3.56 -0.35
C LEU A 159 16.98 3.44 -0.89
N ARG A 160 17.52 4.51 -1.45
CA ARG A 160 18.93 4.55 -1.87
C ARG A 160 19.89 4.55 -0.69
N ARG A 161 19.55 5.23 0.42
CA ARG A 161 20.40 5.27 1.62
C ARG A 161 20.41 3.96 2.39
N ALA A 162 19.34 3.18 2.29
CA ALA A 162 19.24 1.88 2.94
C ALA A 162 20.14 0.80 2.33
N ARG A 163 20.74 1.09 1.18
CA ARG A 163 21.65 0.21 0.42
C ARG A 163 23.10 0.65 0.54
#